data_b44a738b339dc0e2c9c0ac59a301f44e
#
_entry.id   b44a738b339dc0e2c9c0ac59a301f44e
#
_cell.length_a   1.000
_cell.length_b   1.000
_cell.length_c   1.000
_cell.angle_alpha   90.00
_cell.angle_beta   90.00
_cell.angle_gamma   90.00
#
_symmetry.space_group_name_H-M   'P 1'
#
loop_
_entity.id
_entity.type
_entity.pdbx_description
1 polymer ?
#
loop_
_entity_poly.entity_id
_entity_poly.type
_entity_poly.pdbx_seq_one_letter_code
_entity_poly.pdbx_strand_id
1 'polypeptide(L)'
;MIVAGKQVPVNGTSVVAPLWAGLIALINQSLTDKGGKPVGFVNPLFYGLSGSGVFKEIIEGNNDIDGSLKKYFAKPGWDPCTGLGSPDGVQLLAALTHVAETGGTVGEIELGRRPCS
;
A
#
# COMPACT_ATOMS: atom_id res chain seq x y z
N MET A 1 -0.13 -5.55 -20.42
CA MET A 1 -0.16 -4.13 -20.83
C MET A 1 -0.59 -4.02 -22.30
N ILE A 2 -1.27 -2.97 -22.69
CA ILE A 2 -1.61 -2.72 -24.09
C ILE A 2 -0.64 -1.67 -24.64
N VAL A 3 0.10 -2.04 -25.70
CA VAL A 3 1.05 -1.15 -26.39
C VAL A 3 0.69 -1.13 -27.86
N ALA A 4 0.44 0.04 -28.41
CA ALA A 4 0.00 0.24 -29.81
C ALA A 4 -1.18 -0.65 -30.19
N GLY A 5 -2.16 -0.82 -29.29
CA GLY A 5 -3.36 -1.63 -29.49
C GLY A 5 -3.13 -3.16 -29.35
N LYS A 6 -1.94 -3.61 -29.03
CA LYS A 6 -1.62 -5.03 -28.84
C LYS A 6 -1.37 -5.35 -27.37
N GLN A 7 -1.84 -6.49 -26.93
CA GLN A 7 -1.56 -7.00 -25.59
C GLN A 7 -0.15 -7.58 -25.56
N VAL A 8 0.70 -7.01 -24.69
CA VAL A 8 2.11 -7.41 -24.53
C VAL A 8 2.34 -7.81 -23.07
N PRO A 9 2.91 -8.98 -22.80
CA PRO A 9 3.36 -9.34 -21.46
C PRO A 9 4.54 -8.44 -21.06
N VAL A 10 4.52 -7.95 -19.82
CA VAL A 10 5.60 -7.13 -19.27
C VAL A 10 5.92 -7.61 -17.88
N ASN A 11 7.21 -7.63 -17.56
CA ASN A 11 7.75 -8.01 -16.27
C ASN A 11 8.56 -6.86 -15.68
N GLY A 12 8.63 -6.83 -14.37
CA GLY A 12 9.48 -5.92 -13.62
C GLY A 12 8.71 -4.94 -12.75
N THR A 13 9.41 -4.42 -11.76
CA THR A 13 8.89 -3.44 -10.79
C THR A 13 8.47 -2.12 -11.43
N SER A 14 9.01 -1.80 -12.61
CA SER A 14 8.62 -0.62 -13.40
C SER A 14 7.15 -0.61 -13.84
N VAL A 15 6.47 -1.77 -13.82
CA VAL A 15 5.03 -1.88 -14.09
C VAL A 15 4.21 -1.60 -12.85
N VAL A 16 4.74 -1.91 -11.68
CA VAL A 16 4.05 -1.75 -10.39
C VAL A 16 3.89 -0.28 -10.03
N ALA A 17 4.90 0.55 -10.27
CA ALA A 17 4.86 1.96 -9.94
C ALA A 17 3.69 2.72 -10.61
N PRO A 18 3.44 2.61 -11.91
CA PRO A 18 2.27 3.24 -12.55
C PRO A 18 0.94 2.62 -12.11
N LEU A 19 0.88 1.34 -11.73
CA LEU A 19 -0.33 0.76 -11.15
C LEU A 19 -0.66 1.40 -9.80
N TRP A 20 0.33 1.59 -8.94
CA TRP A 20 0.17 2.33 -7.70
C TRP A 20 -0.22 3.79 -7.93
N ALA A 21 0.42 4.46 -8.89
CA ALA A 21 0.07 5.83 -9.25
C ALA A 21 -1.39 5.95 -9.70
N GLY A 22 -1.88 5.01 -10.51
CA GLY A 22 -3.28 4.93 -10.93
C GLY A 22 -4.24 4.72 -9.76
N LEU A 23 -3.92 3.81 -8.85
CA LEU A 23 -4.72 3.57 -7.64
C LEU A 23 -4.81 4.83 -6.76
N ILE A 24 -3.69 5.48 -6.50
CA ILE A 24 -3.64 6.71 -5.70
C ILE A 24 -4.38 7.86 -6.41
N ALA A 25 -4.30 7.96 -7.73
CA ALA A 25 -5.05 8.97 -8.49
C ALA A 25 -6.57 8.79 -8.33
N LEU A 26 -7.08 7.57 -8.39
CA LEU A 26 -8.49 7.26 -8.15
C LEU A 26 -8.92 7.56 -6.70
N ILE A 27 -8.06 7.25 -5.73
CA ILE A 27 -8.30 7.59 -4.33
C ILE A 27 -8.36 9.11 -4.15
N ASN A 28 -7.40 9.84 -4.71
CA ASN A 28 -7.37 11.30 -4.66
C ASN A 28 -8.61 11.93 -5.30
N GLN A 29 -9.07 11.40 -6.43
CA GLN A 29 -10.31 11.83 -7.05
C GLN A 29 -11.49 11.64 -6.07
N SER A 30 -11.64 10.46 -5.51
CA SER A 30 -12.73 10.19 -4.55
C SER A 30 -12.68 11.09 -3.31
N LEU A 31 -11.48 11.42 -2.80
CA LEU A 31 -11.31 12.34 -1.68
C LEU A 31 -11.71 13.76 -2.05
N THR A 32 -11.26 14.26 -3.20
CA THR A 32 -11.55 15.63 -3.65
C THR A 32 -13.02 15.81 -4.02
N ASP A 33 -13.66 14.81 -4.60
CA ASP A 33 -15.10 14.83 -4.89
C ASP A 33 -15.96 14.96 -3.60
N LYS A 34 -15.44 14.51 -2.48
CA LYS A 34 -16.03 14.67 -1.14
C LYS A 34 -15.60 15.96 -0.41
N GLY A 35 -14.90 16.85 -1.09
CA GLY A 35 -14.39 18.11 -0.53
C GLY A 35 -13.13 17.99 0.33
N GLY A 36 -12.50 16.82 0.33
CA GLY A 36 -11.21 16.57 1.00
C GLY A 36 -10.01 17.02 0.18
N LYS A 37 -8.82 16.78 0.73
CA LYS A 37 -7.53 17.03 0.07
C LYS A 37 -6.92 15.74 -0.44
N PRO A 38 -6.08 15.78 -1.48
CA PRO A 38 -5.27 14.63 -1.89
C PRO A 38 -4.40 14.10 -0.76
N VAL A 39 -4.09 12.81 -0.79
CA VAL A 39 -3.36 12.12 0.30
C VAL A 39 -1.94 12.63 0.57
N GLY A 40 -1.29 13.30 -0.39
CA GLY A 40 0.07 13.80 -0.22
C GLY A 40 1.11 12.70 -0.05
N PHE A 41 2.04 12.86 0.90
CA PHE A 41 3.09 11.89 1.18
C PHE A 41 2.56 10.71 2.00
N VAL A 42 2.33 9.57 1.34
CA VAL A 42 1.58 8.43 1.89
C VAL A 42 2.40 7.40 2.67
N ASN A 43 3.73 7.38 2.52
CA ASN A 43 4.54 6.31 3.09
C ASN A 43 4.38 6.15 4.61
N PRO A 44 4.42 7.19 5.44
CA PRO A 44 4.19 7.05 6.88
C PRO A 44 2.79 6.49 7.19
N LEU A 45 1.78 6.88 6.39
CA LEU A 45 0.42 6.36 6.53
C LEU A 45 0.36 4.87 6.27
N PHE A 46 1.03 4.39 5.22
CA PHE A 46 1.05 2.97 4.86
C PHE A 46 1.70 2.11 5.95
N TYR A 47 2.83 2.56 6.51
CA TYR A 47 3.46 1.84 7.61
C TYR A 47 2.59 1.82 8.88
N GLY A 48 1.90 2.89 9.18
CA GLY A 48 0.96 2.92 10.30
C GLY A 48 -0.30 2.08 10.09
N LEU A 49 -0.67 1.80 8.84
CA LEU A 49 -1.79 0.91 8.49
C LEU A 49 -1.36 -0.57 8.39
N SER A 50 -0.11 -0.88 8.63
CA SER A 50 0.38 -2.27 8.67
C SER A 50 -0.41 -3.10 9.69
N GLY A 51 -0.85 -4.29 9.30
CA GLY A 51 -1.65 -5.16 10.16
C GLY A 51 -3.13 -4.76 10.33
N SER A 52 -3.60 -3.70 9.67
CA SER A 52 -5.00 -3.25 9.74
C SER A 52 -5.95 -3.92 8.73
N GLY A 53 -5.41 -4.80 7.86
CA GLY A 53 -6.16 -5.43 6.77
C GLY A 53 -6.21 -4.64 5.47
N VAL A 54 -5.60 -3.45 5.43
CA VAL A 54 -5.46 -2.61 4.22
C VAL A 54 -4.51 -3.25 3.20
N PHE A 55 -3.52 -3.98 3.69
CA PHE A 55 -2.58 -4.75 2.88
C PHE A 55 -2.80 -6.24 3.12
N LYS A 56 -2.93 -6.98 2.03
CA LYS A 56 -2.93 -8.44 2.05
C LYS A 56 -1.49 -8.91 2.19
N GLU A 57 -1.16 -9.47 3.34
CA GLU A 57 0.16 -10.03 3.59
C GLU A 57 0.48 -11.18 2.64
N ILE A 58 1.72 -11.24 2.21
CA ILE A 58 2.30 -12.33 1.41
C ILE A 58 3.28 -13.05 2.33
N ILE A 59 2.97 -14.29 2.68
CA ILE A 59 3.71 -15.07 3.69
C ILE A 59 4.46 -16.27 3.10
N GLU A 60 4.35 -16.48 1.80
CA GLU A 60 5.01 -17.58 1.09
C GLU A 60 5.81 -17.07 -0.10
N GLY A 61 6.92 -17.70 -0.35
CA GLY A 61 7.82 -17.37 -1.45
C GLY A 61 9.05 -16.59 -1.01
N ASN A 62 9.88 -16.26 -1.97
CA ASN A 62 11.10 -15.49 -1.75
C ASN A 62 11.52 -14.75 -3.03
N ASN A 63 12.48 -13.87 -2.87
CA ASN A 63 13.09 -13.11 -3.97
C ASN A 63 14.47 -13.65 -4.37
N ASP A 64 14.73 -14.91 -4.07
CA ASP A 64 15.97 -15.63 -4.35
C ASP A 64 15.75 -16.59 -5.52
N ILE A 65 16.00 -16.09 -6.74
CA ILE A 65 15.61 -16.75 -8.00
C ILE A 65 16.22 -18.15 -8.17
N ASP A 66 17.45 -18.34 -7.72
CA ASP A 66 18.17 -19.61 -7.85
C ASP A 66 18.29 -20.39 -6.54
N GLY A 67 17.78 -19.84 -5.45
CA GLY A 67 17.82 -20.48 -4.14
C GLY A 67 19.21 -20.50 -3.48
N SER A 68 20.18 -19.79 -4.05
CA SER A 68 21.57 -19.81 -3.58
C SER A 68 21.78 -19.02 -2.29
N LEU A 69 21.01 -17.93 -2.10
CA LEU A 69 21.19 -17.01 -0.99
C LEU A 69 20.49 -17.49 0.28
N LYS A 70 19.41 -18.24 0.15
CA LYS A 70 18.51 -18.67 1.26
C LYS A 70 18.07 -17.52 2.15
N LYS A 71 17.73 -16.40 1.50
CA LYS A 71 17.37 -15.11 2.12
C LYS A 71 16.15 -14.51 1.44
N TYR A 72 15.69 -13.40 2.00
CA TYR A 72 14.60 -12.60 1.43
C TYR A 72 13.29 -13.39 1.27
N PHE A 73 12.93 -14.15 2.31
CA PHE A 73 11.66 -14.87 2.36
C PHE A 73 10.53 -13.94 2.75
N ALA A 74 9.37 -14.18 2.15
CA ALA A 74 8.12 -13.60 2.60
C ALA A 74 7.78 -14.17 3.99
N LYS A 75 7.26 -13.33 4.88
CA LYS A 75 6.92 -13.69 6.26
C LYS A 75 5.83 -12.76 6.79
N PRO A 76 5.14 -13.13 7.90
CA PRO A 76 4.19 -12.22 8.53
C PRO A 76 4.80 -10.86 8.91
N GLY A 77 4.05 -9.80 8.70
CA GLY A 77 4.50 -8.43 8.86
C GLY A 77 5.36 -7.94 7.71
N TRP A 78 6.14 -6.92 7.93
CA TRP A 78 7.04 -6.40 6.90
C TRP A 78 8.19 -7.36 6.62
N ASP A 79 8.49 -7.56 5.34
CA ASP A 79 9.65 -8.31 4.88
C ASP A 79 10.32 -7.66 3.66
N PRO A 80 11.62 -7.97 3.42
CA PRO A 80 12.38 -7.35 2.33
C PRO A 80 12.01 -7.88 0.93
N CYS A 81 11.16 -8.92 0.84
CA CYS A 81 10.69 -9.49 -0.43
C CYS A 81 9.43 -8.80 -0.92
N THR A 82 8.45 -8.59 -0.05
CA THR A 82 7.09 -8.15 -0.38
C THR A 82 6.67 -6.84 0.31
N GLY A 83 7.51 -6.30 1.18
CA GLY A 83 7.23 -5.08 1.94
C GLY A 83 6.03 -5.25 2.88
N LEU A 84 5.00 -4.44 2.69
CA LEU A 84 3.74 -4.53 3.44
C LEU A 84 2.72 -5.49 2.80
N GLY A 85 3.05 -6.08 1.65
CA GLY A 85 2.15 -6.90 0.87
C GLY A 85 1.41 -6.15 -0.24
N SER A 86 0.33 -6.74 -0.73
CA SER A 86 -0.48 -6.21 -1.82
C SER A 86 -1.63 -5.34 -1.29
N PRO A 87 -1.92 -4.16 -1.87
CA PRO A 87 -3.01 -3.32 -1.40
C PRO A 87 -4.39 -3.93 -1.68
N ASP A 88 -5.29 -3.84 -0.71
CA ASP A 88 -6.72 -3.95 -0.95
C ASP A 88 -7.26 -2.54 -1.26
N GLY A 89 -7.67 -2.31 -2.51
CA GLY A 89 -8.06 -0.97 -2.95
C GLY A 89 -9.28 -0.41 -2.21
N VAL A 90 -10.21 -1.26 -1.82
CA VAL A 90 -11.43 -0.85 -1.08
C VAL A 90 -11.07 -0.47 0.35
N GLN A 91 -10.28 -1.31 1.03
CA GLN A 91 -9.84 -1.05 2.39
C GLN A 91 -8.90 0.16 2.46
N LEU A 92 -8.03 0.31 1.47
CA LEU A 92 -7.13 1.44 1.38
C LEU A 92 -7.89 2.75 1.18
N LEU A 93 -8.89 2.77 0.29
CA LEU A 93 -9.75 3.94 0.10
C LEU A 93 -10.49 4.31 1.39
N ALA A 94 -11.07 3.33 2.08
CA ALA A 94 -11.77 3.56 3.34
C ALA A 94 -10.85 4.13 4.42
N ALA A 95 -9.66 3.56 4.58
CA ALA A 95 -8.67 4.03 5.55
C ALA A 95 -8.18 5.45 5.27
N LEU A 96 -7.86 5.76 4.02
CA LEU A 96 -7.39 7.10 3.63
C LEU A 96 -8.51 8.15 3.69
N THR A 97 -9.75 7.76 3.40
CA THR A 97 -10.93 8.64 3.61
C THR A 97 -11.09 8.98 5.09
N HIS A 98 -10.98 7.99 5.97
CA HIS A 98 -11.07 8.21 7.41
C HIS A 98 -9.95 9.14 7.92
N VAL A 99 -8.72 8.96 7.47
CA VAL A 99 -7.60 9.86 7.81
C VAL A 99 -7.87 11.28 7.32
N ALA A 100 -8.37 11.45 6.10
CA ALA A 100 -8.69 12.76 5.53
C ALA A 100 -9.81 13.47 6.30
N GLU A 101 -10.85 12.75 6.75
CA GLU A 101 -11.97 13.29 7.52
C GLU A 101 -11.56 13.69 8.94
N THR A 102 -10.66 12.94 9.57
CA THR A 102 -10.18 13.23 10.93
C THR A 102 -9.08 14.28 10.96
N GLY A 103 -8.50 14.63 9.80
CA GLY A 103 -7.34 15.55 9.72
C GLY A 103 -6.08 15.00 10.38
N GLY A 104 -6.09 13.71 10.78
CA GLY A 104 -5.02 13.05 11.51
C GLY A 104 -3.92 12.51 10.59
N THR A 105 -2.69 12.48 11.12
CA THR A 105 -1.62 11.63 10.63
C THR A 105 -1.68 10.28 11.33
N VAL A 106 -1.07 9.23 10.75
CA VAL A 106 -1.04 7.91 11.40
C VAL A 106 -0.42 7.96 12.80
N GLY A 107 0.56 8.84 13.02
CA GLY A 107 1.14 9.05 14.35
C GLY A 107 0.13 9.57 15.38
N GLU A 108 -0.81 10.42 14.98
CA GLU A 108 -1.88 10.91 15.86
C GLU A 108 -2.90 9.81 16.17
N ILE A 109 -3.18 8.92 15.21
CA ILE A 109 -4.06 7.77 15.42
C ILE A 109 -3.45 6.78 16.41
N GLU A 110 -2.14 6.51 16.33
CA GLU A 110 -1.42 5.65 17.27
C GLU A 110 -1.37 6.24 18.67
N LEU A 111 -1.14 7.54 18.79
CA LEU A 111 -1.10 8.24 20.09
C LEU A 111 -2.46 8.25 20.76
N GLY A 112 -3.57 8.35 20.00
CA GLY A 112 -4.92 8.26 20.50
C GLY A 112 -5.35 6.87 20.97
N ARG A 113 -4.61 5.82 20.61
CA ARG A 113 -4.87 4.42 21.01
C ARG A 113 -4.03 3.93 22.17
N ARG A 114 -3.10 4.72 22.69
CA ARG A 114 -2.39 4.35 23.92
C ARG A 114 -3.34 4.53 25.08
N PRO A 115 -3.77 3.46 25.78
CA PRO A 115 -4.46 3.63 27.03
C PRO A 115 -3.49 4.36 27.98
N CYS A 116 -3.94 5.40 28.61
CA CYS A 116 -3.26 5.98 29.74
C CYS A 116 -3.16 4.89 30.80
N SER A 117 -1.96 4.37 30.94
CA SER A 117 -1.61 3.55 32.11
C SER A 117 -1.35 4.44 33.30
#